data_2709f24dba7a2599a7bdcbece9a361c6
#
_entry.id   2709f24dba7a2599a7bdcbece9a361c6
#
_cell.length_a   1.000
_cell.length_b   1.000
_cell.length_c   1.000
_cell.angle_alpha   90.00
_cell.angle_beta   90.00
_cell.angle_gamma   90.00
#
_symmetry.space_group_name_H-M   'P 1'
#
loop_
_entity.id
_entity.type
_entity.pdbx_description
1 polymer ?
#
loop_
_entity_poly.entity_id
_entity_poly.type
_entity_poly.pdbx_seq_one_letter_code
_entity_poly.pdbx_strand_id
1 'polypeptide(L)'
;MDRATGIFVEGIAAAAATSGVLTQLQGRIFALLYLRVRPLALEDIALELQQSKSNISVNIRGLVDWHLVRRAPIGGSRKDHYEAATNFWRVMQEVMERRFRWTVRQVLAAITESERAPAEDGGRGRGGTQRAAAAFVSGRLGALRFFFTAVDAAISAFTQGKAVTADTLQNVIPLTASTPRSRG
;
A
#
# COMPACT_ATOMS: atom_id res chain seq x y z
N MET A 1 -26.59 18.37 3.32
CA MET A 1 -25.12 18.64 3.17
C MET A 1 -24.97 20.04 2.59
N ASP A 2 -24.14 20.91 3.21
CA ASP A 2 -23.84 22.25 2.66
C ASP A 2 -22.92 22.19 1.43
N ARG A 3 -22.79 23.31 0.69
CA ARG A 3 -22.04 23.36 -0.57
C ARG A 3 -20.56 23.03 -0.40
N ALA A 4 -19.92 23.51 0.66
CA ALA A 4 -18.48 23.30 0.89
C ALA A 4 -18.19 21.83 1.19
N THR A 5 -19.00 21.23 2.07
CA THR A 5 -18.93 19.77 2.35
C THR A 5 -19.16 18.97 1.07
N GLY A 6 -20.13 19.36 0.22
CA GLY A 6 -20.38 18.67 -1.05
C GLY A 6 -19.17 18.69 -2.00
N ILE A 7 -18.54 19.85 -2.18
CA ILE A 7 -17.34 19.97 -3.02
C ILE A 7 -16.20 19.06 -2.50
N PHE A 8 -15.97 19.06 -1.19
CA PHE A 8 -14.94 18.22 -0.58
C PHE A 8 -15.23 16.74 -0.75
N VAL A 9 -16.47 16.33 -0.49
CA VAL A 9 -16.91 14.92 -0.62
C VAL A 9 -16.71 14.40 -2.04
N GLU A 10 -17.11 15.17 -3.06
CA GLU A 10 -16.94 14.75 -4.45
C GLU A 10 -15.48 14.80 -4.91
N GLY A 11 -14.69 15.77 -4.44
CA GLY A 11 -13.25 15.83 -4.72
C GLY A 11 -12.50 14.62 -4.18
N ILE A 12 -12.75 14.23 -2.93
CA ILE A 12 -12.15 13.03 -2.32
C ILE A 12 -12.66 11.76 -3.01
N ALA A 13 -13.94 11.72 -3.40
CA ALA A 13 -14.51 10.59 -4.14
C ALA A 13 -13.82 10.37 -5.49
N ALA A 14 -13.57 11.44 -6.24
CA ALA A 14 -12.84 11.39 -7.51
C ALA A 14 -11.39 10.91 -7.32
N ALA A 15 -10.68 11.46 -6.32
CA ALA A 15 -9.32 11.03 -5.98
C ALA A 15 -9.27 9.56 -5.56
N ALA A 16 -10.24 9.10 -4.76
CA ALA A 16 -10.36 7.70 -4.34
C ALA A 16 -10.53 6.76 -5.55
N ALA A 17 -11.44 7.10 -6.46
CA ALA A 17 -11.71 6.31 -7.67
C ALA A 17 -10.47 6.17 -8.57
N THR A 18 -9.68 7.25 -8.72
CA THR A 18 -8.47 7.24 -9.55
C THR A 18 -7.28 6.56 -8.88
N SER A 19 -7.27 6.44 -7.55
CA SER A 19 -6.17 5.81 -6.80
C SER A 19 -6.08 4.29 -7.01
N GLY A 20 -7.16 3.63 -7.43
CA GLY A 20 -7.28 2.17 -7.49
C GLY A 20 -7.26 1.46 -6.13
N VAL A 21 -7.24 2.23 -5.03
CA VAL A 21 -7.16 1.72 -3.64
C VAL A 21 -8.53 1.70 -2.99
N LEU A 22 -9.31 2.74 -3.20
CA LEU A 22 -10.66 2.89 -2.63
C LEU A 22 -11.68 3.05 -3.76
N THR A 23 -12.92 2.65 -3.48
CA THR A 23 -14.03 2.94 -4.37
C THR A 23 -14.46 4.42 -4.23
N GLN A 24 -15.15 4.95 -5.24
CA GLN A 24 -15.72 6.28 -5.18
C GLN A 24 -16.63 6.46 -3.95
N LEU A 25 -17.47 5.48 -3.66
CA LEU A 25 -18.37 5.54 -2.51
C LEU A 25 -17.60 5.50 -1.18
N GLN A 26 -16.52 4.74 -1.09
CA GLN A 26 -15.64 4.77 0.09
C GLN A 26 -15.04 6.17 0.30
N GLY A 27 -14.60 6.82 -0.77
CA GLY A 27 -14.14 8.21 -0.71
C GLY A 27 -15.21 9.17 -0.20
N ARG A 28 -16.45 9.05 -0.70
CA ARG A 28 -17.60 9.87 -0.24
C ARG A 28 -17.91 9.65 1.24
N ILE A 29 -17.96 8.39 1.69
CA ILE A 29 -18.23 8.05 3.10
C ILE A 29 -17.14 8.62 4.00
N PHE A 30 -15.87 8.39 3.65
CA PHE A 30 -14.74 8.90 4.43
C PHE A 30 -14.78 10.43 4.55
N ALA A 31 -14.93 11.15 3.42
CA ALA A 31 -14.95 12.60 3.39
C ALA A 31 -16.14 13.20 4.17
N LEU A 32 -17.30 12.57 4.07
CA LEU A 32 -18.48 12.97 4.87
C LEU A 32 -18.18 12.86 6.38
N LEU A 33 -17.69 11.70 6.81
CA LEU A 33 -17.38 11.45 8.23
C LEU A 33 -16.25 12.36 8.74
N TYR A 34 -15.27 12.67 7.89
CA TYR A 34 -14.13 13.50 8.26
C TYR A 34 -14.52 14.94 8.61
N LEU A 35 -15.56 15.47 7.96
CA LEU A 35 -16.07 16.82 8.23
C LEU A 35 -17.17 16.84 9.32
N ARG A 36 -17.48 15.71 9.94
CA ARG A 36 -18.48 15.66 11.02
C ARG A 36 -17.84 15.77 12.40
N VAL A 37 -18.40 16.63 13.21
CA VAL A 37 -17.99 16.84 14.59
C VAL A 37 -18.37 15.63 15.47
N ARG A 38 -19.42 14.89 15.09
CA ARG A 38 -19.94 13.74 15.85
C ARG A 38 -20.01 12.51 14.96
N PRO A 39 -19.78 11.31 15.51
CA PRO A 39 -19.99 10.07 14.78
C PRO A 39 -21.42 9.99 14.22
N LEU A 40 -21.56 9.45 13.01
CA LEU A 40 -22.84 9.25 12.34
C LEU A 40 -23.28 7.80 12.41
N ALA A 41 -24.59 7.57 12.58
CA ALA A 41 -25.17 6.25 12.41
C ALA A 41 -25.18 5.84 10.92
N LEU A 42 -25.19 4.54 10.67
CA LEU A 42 -25.16 4.02 9.31
C LEU A 42 -26.35 4.50 8.47
N GLU A 43 -27.52 4.68 9.08
CA GLU A 43 -28.72 5.23 8.44
C GLU A 43 -28.52 6.69 8.02
N ASP A 44 -27.89 7.49 8.87
CA ASP A 44 -27.67 8.92 8.60
C ASP A 44 -26.67 9.10 7.44
N ILE A 45 -25.63 8.26 7.40
CA ILE A 45 -24.68 8.25 6.27
C ILE A 45 -25.41 7.88 4.97
N ALA A 46 -26.26 6.84 5.03
CA ALA A 46 -27.04 6.39 3.89
C ALA A 46 -27.98 7.48 3.35
N LEU A 47 -28.66 8.18 4.25
CA LEU A 47 -29.55 9.27 3.90
C LEU A 47 -28.79 10.45 3.27
N GLU A 48 -27.67 10.88 3.89
CA GLU A 48 -26.90 12.03 3.40
C GLU A 48 -26.25 11.78 2.04
N LEU A 49 -25.80 10.56 1.79
CA LEU A 49 -25.17 10.18 0.52
C LEU A 49 -26.14 9.62 -0.51
N GLN A 50 -27.45 9.57 -0.19
CA GLN A 50 -28.51 9.01 -1.03
C GLN A 50 -28.20 7.59 -1.51
N GLN A 51 -27.75 6.75 -0.58
CA GLN A 51 -27.37 5.35 -0.83
C GLN A 51 -28.21 4.39 0.04
N SER A 52 -28.29 3.13 -0.38
CA SER A 52 -28.92 2.12 0.46
C SER A 52 -28.05 1.81 1.69
N LYS A 53 -28.69 1.48 2.82
CA LYS A 53 -28.02 1.06 4.05
C LYS A 53 -27.07 -0.12 3.80
N SER A 54 -27.47 -1.08 2.99
CA SER A 54 -26.67 -2.25 2.65
C SER A 54 -25.38 -1.85 1.90
N ASN A 55 -25.50 -0.93 0.92
CA ASN A 55 -24.35 -0.45 0.17
C ASN A 55 -23.35 0.31 1.08
N ILE A 56 -23.85 1.18 1.95
CA ILE A 56 -23.02 1.87 2.96
C ILE A 56 -22.34 0.84 3.88
N SER A 57 -23.08 -0.15 4.40
CA SER A 57 -22.53 -1.16 5.31
C SER A 57 -21.36 -1.94 4.69
N VAL A 58 -21.46 -2.32 3.41
CA VAL A 58 -20.38 -3.02 2.71
C VAL A 58 -19.14 -2.12 2.57
N ASN A 59 -19.32 -0.86 2.16
CA ASN A 59 -18.22 0.06 1.93
C ASN A 59 -17.55 0.53 3.22
N ILE A 60 -18.31 0.71 4.30
CA ILE A 60 -17.75 1.04 5.63
C ILE A 60 -16.85 -0.07 6.16
N ARG A 61 -17.20 -1.35 5.97
CA ARG A 61 -16.32 -2.45 6.38
C ARG A 61 -14.95 -2.33 5.72
N GLY A 62 -14.90 -2.07 4.41
CA GLY A 62 -13.64 -1.82 3.72
C GLY A 62 -12.85 -0.64 4.29
N LEU A 63 -13.52 0.46 4.65
CA LEU A 63 -12.86 1.61 5.29
C LEU A 63 -12.35 1.30 6.70
N VAL A 64 -13.04 0.46 7.45
CA VAL A 64 -12.58 -0.03 8.77
C VAL A 64 -11.35 -0.93 8.61
N ASP A 65 -11.35 -1.81 7.61
CA ASP A 65 -10.20 -2.67 7.31
C ASP A 65 -8.95 -1.85 6.90
N TRP A 66 -9.16 -0.67 6.31
CA TRP A 66 -8.12 0.30 5.99
C TRP A 66 -7.77 1.25 7.15
N HIS A 67 -8.39 1.11 8.31
CA HIS A 67 -8.24 2.02 9.45
C HIS A 67 -8.57 3.50 9.16
N LEU A 68 -9.27 3.77 8.06
CA LEU A 68 -9.72 5.11 7.68
C LEU A 68 -10.98 5.54 8.43
N VAL A 69 -11.78 4.57 8.87
CA VAL A 69 -13.00 4.75 9.66
C VAL A 69 -12.97 3.80 10.84
N ARG A 70 -13.51 4.22 11.97
CA ARG A 70 -13.67 3.37 13.16
C ARG A 70 -15.10 3.42 13.67
N ARG A 71 -15.51 2.37 14.37
CA ARG A 71 -16.76 2.39 15.16
C ARG A 71 -16.54 3.27 16.38
N ALA A 72 -17.54 4.10 16.67
CA ALA A 72 -17.55 5.00 17.81
C ALA A 72 -18.87 4.82 18.57
N PRO A 73 -18.92 3.96 19.61
CA PRO A 73 -20.16 3.74 20.36
C PRO A 73 -20.60 5.03 21.06
N ILE A 74 -21.88 5.38 20.92
CA ILE A 74 -22.49 6.52 21.59
C ILE A 74 -23.36 5.99 22.74
N GLY A 75 -23.13 6.52 23.94
CA GLY A 75 -23.90 6.15 25.13
C GLY A 75 -25.41 6.34 24.90
N GLY A 76 -26.20 5.33 25.26
CA GLY A 76 -27.66 5.35 25.07
C GLY A 76 -28.15 4.97 23.67
N SER A 77 -27.28 4.76 22.70
CA SER A 77 -27.65 4.29 21.36
C SER A 77 -27.32 2.81 21.17
N ARG A 78 -28.26 2.05 20.60
CA ARG A 78 -28.06 0.66 20.16
C ARG A 78 -27.54 0.58 18.70
N LYS A 79 -27.35 1.70 18.04
CA LYS A 79 -26.91 1.77 16.65
C LYS A 79 -25.39 1.81 16.58
N ASP A 80 -24.83 1.21 15.54
CA ASP A 80 -23.43 1.38 15.19
C ASP A 80 -23.23 2.80 14.62
N HIS A 81 -22.34 3.56 15.24
CA HIS A 81 -21.90 4.85 14.77
C HIS A 81 -20.46 4.77 14.27
N TYR A 82 -20.12 5.65 13.37
CA TYR A 82 -18.83 5.66 12.69
C TYR A 82 -18.26 7.06 12.64
N GLU A 83 -16.93 7.15 12.75
CA GLU A 83 -16.18 8.38 12.60
C GLU A 83 -14.92 8.14 11.76
N ALA A 84 -14.44 9.17 11.09
CA ALA A 84 -13.21 9.10 10.33
C ALA A 84 -11.97 9.18 11.23
N ALA A 85 -10.90 8.49 10.84
CA ALA A 85 -9.59 8.69 11.44
C ALA A 85 -9.06 10.09 11.10
N THR A 86 -8.47 10.77 12.08
CA THR A 86 -7.89 12.12 11.92
C THR A 86 -6.37 12.11 11.92
N ASN A 87 -5.75 11.05 12.45
CA ASN A 87 -4.30 10.90 12.42
C ASN A 87 -3.87 10.14 11.15
N PHE A 88 -3.78 10.88 10.02
CA PHE A 88 -3.39 10.32 8.72
C PHE A 88 -2.00 9.74 8.69
N TRP A 89 -1.07 10.26 9.52
CA TRP A 89 0.27 9.72 9.60
C TRP A 89 0.26 8.28 10.08
N ARG A 90 -0.51 8.02 11.16
CA ARG A 90 -0.69 6.66 11.68
C ARG A 90 -1.39 5.74 10.69
N VAL A 91 -2.45 6.22 10.04
CA VAL A 91 -3.14 5.45 8.99
C VAL A 91 -2.18 5.08 7.86
N MET A 92 -1.36 6.03 7.40
CA MET A 92 -0.38 5.78 6.35
C MET A 92 0.67 4.74 6.78
N GLN A 93 1.18 4.84 8.02
CA GLN A 93 2.11 3.85 8.56
C GLN A 93 1.50 2.44 8.58
N GLU A 94 0.25 2.30 9.03
CA GLU A 94 -0.44 1.01 9.09
C GLU A 94 -0.69 0.43 7.69
N VAL A 95 -1.08 1.27 6.72
CA VAL A 95 -1.27 0.87 5.31
C VAL A 95 0.04 0.41 4.70
N MET A 96 1.13 1.18 4.89
CA MET A 96 2.46 0.83 4.37
C MET A 96 2.96 -0.50 4.96
N GLU A 97 2.85 -0.69 6.28
CA GLU A 97 3.31 -1.92 6.94
C GLU A 97 2.51 -3.14 6.49
N ARG A 98 1.18 -3.06 6.49
CA ARG A 98 0.33 -4.23 6.25
C ARG A 98 0.23 -4.60 4.78
N ARG A 99 0.10 -3.63 3.89
CA ARG A 99 -0.24 -3.89 2.49
C ARG A 99 0.95 -3.78 1.55
N PHE A 100 1.66 -2.66 1.57
CA PHE A 100 2.79 -2.47 0.67
C PHE A 100 3.94 -3.40 1.02
N ARG A 101 4.28 -3.51 2.30
CA ARG A 101 5.35 -4.40 2.74
C ARG A 101 5.04 -5.87 2.49
N TRP A 102 3.78 -6.28 2.65
CA TRP A 102 3.36 -7.64 2.27
C TRP A 102 3.58 -7.90 0.78
N THR A 103 3.17 -6.97 -0.10
CA THR A 103 3.36 -7.09 -1.55
C THR A 103 4.85 -7.17 -1.92
N VAL A 104 5.68 -6.31 -1.32
CA VAL A 104 7.14 -6.33 -1.52
C VAL A 104 7.73 -7.70 -1.14
N ARG A 105 7.32 -8.25 0.00
CA ARG A 105 7.79 -9.57 0.45
C ARG A 105 7.36 -10.71 -0.47
N GLN A 106 6.16 -10.64 -1.07
CA GLN A 106 5.73 -11.62 -2.08
C GLN A 106 6.63 -11.59 -3.31
N VAL A 107 7.00 -10.40 -3.80
CA VAL A 107 7.93 -10.26 -4.92
C VAL A 107 9.31 -10.82 -4.57
N LEU A 108 9.84 -10.48 -3.38
CA LEU A 108 11.12 -11.01 -2.91
C LEU A 108 11.11 -12.53 -2.76
N ALA A 109 10.01 -13.10 -2.29
CA ALA A 109 9.84 -14.56 -2.18
C ALA A 109 9.85 -15.22 -3.57
N ALA A 110 9.12 -14.66 -4.55
CA ALA A 110 9.08 -15.16 -5.92
C ALA A 110 10.46 -15.09 -6.59
N ILE A 111 11.21 -14.01 -6.39
CA ILE A 111 12.60 -13.89 -6.87
C ILE A 111 13.48 -14.99 -6.28
N THR A 112 13.40 -15.17 -4.96
CA THR A 112 14.20 -16.18 -4.24
C THR A 112 13.87 -17.60 -4.71
N GLU A 113 12.59 -17.91 -4.94
CA GLU A 113 12.15 -19.19 -5.47
C GLU A 113 12.66 -19.42 -6.90
N SER A 114 12.57 -18.38 -7.75
CA SER A 114 13.10 -18.45 -9.13
C SER A 114 14.62 -18.69 -9.17
N GLU A 115 15.37 -18.10 -8.25
CA GLU A 115 16.83 -18.31 -8.15
C GLU A 115 17.21 -19.70 -7.62
N ARG A 116 16.33 -20.32 -6.81
CA ARG A 116 16.53 -21.68 -6.27
C ARG A 116 16.08 -22.77 -7.22
N ALA A 117 15.24 -22.42 -8.21
CA ALA A 117 14.76 -23.41 -9.17
C ALA A 117 15.95 -24.09 -9.87
N PRO A 118 16.01 -25.42 -9.84
CA PRO A 118 17.10 -26.12 -10.52
C PRO A 118 17.09 -25.73 -12.00
N ALA A 119 18.25 -25.39 -12.53
CA ALA A 119 18.37 -25.23 -13.96
C ALA A 119 17.95 -26.57 -14.58
N GLU A 120 16.88 -26.58 -15.41
CA GLU A 120 16.44 -27.80 -16.08
C GLU A 120 17.64 -28.52 -16.66
N ASP A 121 17.82 -29.81 -16.28
CA ASP A 121 18.89 -30.66 -16.72
C ASP A 121 18.80 -30.99 -18.21
N GLY A 122 19.13 -29.99 -19.01
CA GLY A 122 19.37 -30.17 -20.44
C GLY A 122 20.82 -30.62 -20.62
N GLY A 123 20.98 -31.83 -21.00
CA GLY A 123 22.17 -32.66 -21.14
C GLY A 123 23.49 -31.96 -21.51
N ARG A 124 24.60 -32.65 -21.26
CA ARG A 124 25.99 -32.28 -21.59
C ARG A 124 26.15 -31.67 -22.97
N GLY A 125 26.00 -30.34 -23.08
CA GLY A 125 26.08 -29.62 -24.35
C GLY A 125 25.42 -28.23 -24.40
N ARG A 126 25.18 -27.56 -23.23
CA ARG A 126 24.64 -26.21 -23.23
C ARG A 126 25.58 -25.26 -23.96
N GLY A 127 25.23 -24.92 -25.23
CA GLY A 127 25.95 -23.94 -26.02
C GLY A 127 26.04 -22.58 -25.33
N GLY A 128 27.02 -21.77 -25.70
CA GLY A 128 27.28 -20.42 -25.13
C GLY A 128 26.04 -19.53 -24.99
N THR A 129 25.08 -19.66 -25.90
CA THR A 129 23.81 -18.93 -25.93
C THR A 129 22.93 -19.21 -24.68
N GLN A 130 22.86 -20.45 -24.23
CA GLN A 130 22.02 -20.82 -23.06
C GLN A 130 22.64 -20.34 -21.75
N ARG A 131 23.97 -20.34 -21.65
CA ARG A 131 24.70 -19.75 -20.49
C ARG A 131 24.51 -18.22 -20.46
N ALA A 132 24.58 -17.56 -21.61
CA ALA A 132 24.34 -16.13 -21.70
C ALA A 132 22.90 -15.76 -21.31
N ALA A 133 21.89 -16.53 -21.73
CA ALA A 133 20.49 -16.34 -21.32
C ALA A 133 20.31 -16.53 -19.81
N ALA A 134 20.89 -17.56 -19.21
CA ALA A 134 20.84 -17.79 -17.78
C ALA A 134 21.50 -16.64 -16.98
N ALA A 135 22.66 -16.16 -17.42
CA ALA A 135 23.34 -15.02 -16.81
C ALA A 135 22.52 -13.73 -16.91
N PHE A 136 21.85 -13.51 -18.04
CA PHE A 136 20.95 -12.38 -18.24
C PHE A 136 19.76 -12.43 -17.25
N VAL A 137 19.10 -13.58 -17.12
CA VAL A 137 17.97 -13.77 -16.19
C VAL A 137 18.43 -13.56 -14.75
N SER A 138 19.53 -14.19 -14.35
CA SER A 138 20.11 -14.02 -13.00
C SER A 138 20.45 -12.55 -12.70
N GLY A 139 21.04 -11.84 -13.64
CA GLY A 139 21.31 -10.39 -13.51
C GLY A 139 20.06 -9.56 -13.31
N ARG A 140 18.97 -9.87 -14.04
CA ARG A 140 17.67 -9.19 -13.90
C ARG A 140 17.01 -9.47 -12.55
N LEU A 141 17.01 -10.72 -12.11
CA LEU A 141 16.48 -11.10 -10.78
C LEU A 141 17.28 -10.44 -9.67
N GLY A 142 18.60 -10.38 -9.77
CA GLY A 142 19.47 -9.69 -8.82
C GLY A 142 19.17 -8.20 -8.71
N ALA A 143 18.95 -7.52 -9.85
CA ALA A 143 18.58 -6.11 -9.87
C ALA A 143 17.20 -5.86 -9.23
N LEU A 144 16.21 -6.71 -9.50
CA LEU A 144 14.89 -6.63 -8.87
C LEU A 144 14.97 -6.88 -7.36
N ARG A 145 15.71 -7.90 -6.93
CA ARG A 145 15.92 -8.18 -5.51
C ARG A 145 16.53 -6.99 -4.79
N PHE A 146 17.56 -6.40 -5.36
CA PHE A 146 18.17 -5.20 -4.83
C PHE A 146 17.16 -4.07 -4.63
N PHE A 147 16.39 -3.74 -5.68
CA PHE A 147 15.37 -2.69 -5.64
C PHE A 147 14.32 -2.96 -4.55
N PHE A 148 13.72 -4.15 -4.54
CA PHE A 148 12.66 -4.46 -3.57
C PHE A 148 13.17 -4.59 -2.13
N THR A 149 14.42 -4.99 -1.92
CA THR A 149 15.05 -4.97 -0.59
C THR A 149 15.22 -3.52 -0.09
N ALA A 150 15.63 -2.60 -0.94
CA ALA A 150 15.69 -1.19 -0.61
C ALA A 150 14.31 -0.61 -0.29
N VAL A 151 13.28 -0.98 -1.06
CA VAL A 151 11.89 -0.58 -0.80
C VAL A 151 11.40 -1.11 0.55
N ASP A 152 11.64 -2.40 0.90
CA ASP A 152 11.26 -2.95 2.21
C ASP A 152 11.95 -2.22 3.37
N ALA A 153 13.23 -1.88 3.22
CA ALA A 153 13.96 -1.11 4.21
C ALA A 153 13.41 0.31 4.38
N ALA A 154 13.07 0.98 3.27
CA ALA A 154 12.48 2.31 3.30
C ALA A 154 11.10 2.32 3.99
N ILE A 155 10.23 1.35 3.68
CA ILE A 155 8.94 1.17 4.33
C ILE A 155 9.15 0.91 5.83
N SER A 156 10.10 0.05 6.19
CA SER A 156 10.40 -0.27 7.59
C SER A 156 10.88 0.96 8.37
N ALA A 157 11.75 1.78 7.80
CA ALA A 157 12.21 3.03 8.42
C ALA A 157 11.04 4.02 8.62
N PHE A 158 10.20 4.19 7.59
CA PHE A 158 9.04 5.05 7.65
C PHE A 158 8.05 4.61 8.74
N THR A 159 7.73 3.30 8.82
CA THR A 159 6.77 2.78 9.80
C THR A 159 7.30 2.84 11.24
N GLN A 160 8.62 2.84 11.42
CA GLN A 160 9.27 3.04 12.72
C GLN A 160 9.47 4.53 13.09
N GLY A 161 9.00 5.47 12.26
CA GLY A 161 9.19 6.90 12.47
C GLY A 161 10.65 7.35 12.31
N LYS A 162 11.49 6.55 11.67
CA LYS A 162 12.89 6.89 11.37
C LYS A 162 12.97 7.66 10.06
N ALA A 163 13.85 8.65 9.99
CA ALA A 163 14.13 9.31 8.73
C ALA A 163 14.76 8.29 7.76
N VAL A 164 14.28 8.26 6.52
CA VAL A 164 14.93 7.50 5.45
C VAL A 164 16.13 8.30 5.00
N THR A 165 17.28 8.03 5.60
CA THR A 165 18.56 8.69 5.25
C THR A 165 19.32 7.86 4.23
N ALA A 166 20.26 8.50 3.51
CA ALA A 166 21.16 7.80 2.61
C ALA A 166 21.91 6.64 3.31
N ASP A 167 22.25 6.81 4.60
CA ASP A 167 22.90 5.77 5.41
C ASP A 167 21.98 4.56 5.64
N THR A 168 20.67 4.78 5.80
CA THR A 168 19.69 3.68 5.92
C THR A 168 19.68 2.84 4.65
N LEU A 169 19.82 3.45 3.49
CA LEU A 169 19.91 2.77 2.21
C LEU A 169 21.28 2.14 1.96
N GLN A 170 22.37 2.79 2.35
CA GLN A 170 23.74 2.29 2.18
C GLN A 170 24.01 1.03 2.99
N ASN A 171 23.45 0.91 4.20
CA ASN A 171 23.59 -0.31 5.03
C ASN A 171 22.84 -1.53 4.45
N VAL A 172 21.88 -1.30 3.55
CA VAL A 172 21.12 -2.37 2.85
C VAL A 172 21.73 -2.66 1.47
N ILE A 173 22.51 -1.72 0.94
CA ILE A 173 23.05 -1.72 -0.40
C ILE A 173 24.58 -1.72 -0.30
N PRO A 174 25.28 -2.86 -0.45
CA PRO A 174 26.71 -2.82 -0.71
C PRO A 174 26.92 -2.17 -2.09
N LEU A 175 27.27 -0.89 -2.09
CA LEU A 175 27.70 -0.19 -3.29
C LEU A 175 29.06 -0.76 -3.70
N THR A 176 29.05 -1.85 -4.45
CA THR A 176 30.20 -2.25 -5.25
C THR A 176 30.32 -1.29 -6.42
N ALA A 177 30.85 -0.10 -6.15
CA ALA A 177 31.37 0.80 -7.18
C ALA A 177 32.63 0.19 -7.75
N SER A 178 32.50 -0.72 -8.69
CA SER A 178 33.58 -1.05 -9.60
C SER A 178 33.69 0.07 -10.63
N THR A 179 34.51 1.06 -10.30
CA THR A 179 35.02 2.03 -11.27
C THR A 179 35.88 1.26 -12.27
N PRO A 180 35.55 1.24 -13.56
CA PRO A 180 36.48 0.69 -14.54
C PRO A 180 37.71 1.58 -14.57
N ARG A 181 38.86 1.05 -14.13
CA ARG A 181 40.16 1.69 -14.37
C ARG A 181 40.36 1.78 -15.87
N SER A 182 40.29 2.97 -16.42
CA SER A 182 40.85 3.30 -17.72
C SER A 182 42.35 3.02 -17.68
N ARG A 183 42.79 1.99 -18.38
CA ARG A 183 44.22 1.85 -18.72
C ARG A 183 44.51 2.83 -19.90
N GLY A 184 45.33 3.83 -19.61
CA GLY A 184 46.06 4.55 -20.64
C GLY A 184 47.13 3.65 -21.31
#